data_db129e792ae8dd0098927d1448bfaa02
#
_entry.id   db129e792ae8dd0098927d1448bfaa02
#
_cell.length_a   1.000
_cell.length_b   1.000
_cell.length_c   1.000
_cell.angle_alpha   90.00
_cell.angle_beta   90.00
_cell.angle_gamma   90.00
#
_symmetry.space_group_name_H-M   'P 1'
#
loop_
_entity.id
_entity.type
_entity.pdbx_description
1 polymer ?
#
loop_
_entity_poly.entity_id
_entity_poly.type
_entity_poly.pdbx_seq_one_letter_code
_entity_poly.pdbx_strand_id
1 'polypeptide(L)'
;MELSFIKRITNKAGRLIENQLLKTGTVMDILTLESSGLIEIELHLPYVNMQNWNHIPYIKFRVDDFSFRDYTPFGWDAETSTCSVLIDADHQGPGSQWAKSLQSGDTVYYVATDSTRQSPHPTDFIVGLGDASGIGHLLALQQLTVPVSRFESAVIIENSATGLLLNQSYSPALNTMSSIEEMAGWLVRQGYCTAHTWFYLIGNNRMVAALRRQLKSMGHSHIQVKGFWS
;
A
#
# COMPACT_ATOMS: atom_id res chain seq x y z
N MET A 1 22.46 12.27 -36.56
CA MET A 1 21.58 13.44 -36.27
C MET A 1 20.07 13.08 -36.29
N GLU A 2 19.63 12.19 -37.18
CA GLU A 2 18.20 11.79 -37.33
C GLU A 2 17.63 10.99 -36.13
N LEU A 3 18.39 10.07 -35.53
CA LEU A 3 17.91 9.26 -34.42
C LEU A 3 17.62 10.07 -33.15
N SER A 4 18.30 11.20 -32.92
CA SER A 4 18.03 12.08 -31.80
C SER A 4 16.78 12.93 -31.97
N PHE A 5 16.45 13.23 -33.23
CA PHE A 5 15.27 14.02 -33.58
C PHE A 5 13.98 13.19 -33.48
N ILE A 6 14.02 11.93 -33.96
CA ILE A 6 12.91 10.99 -33.86
C ILE A 6 12.59 10.67 -32.38
N LYS A 7 13.61 10.45 -31.51
CA LYS A 7 13.44 10.27 -30.07
C LYS A 7 12.82 11.49 -29.38
N ARG A 8 13.13 12.71 -29.84
CA ARG A 8 12.52 13.95 -29.32
C ARG A 8 11.06 14.11 -29.74
N ILE A 9 10.69 13.71 -30.95
CA ILE A 9 9.31 13.80 -31.46
C ILE A 9 8.42 12.76 -30.78
N THR A 10 8.87 11.52 -30.63
CA THR A 10 8.14 10.49 -29.89
C THR A 10 7.95 10.85 -28.41
N ASN A 11 8.95 11.45 -27.76
CA ASN A 11 8.82 11.94 -26.40
C ASN A 11 7.83 13.13 -26.29
N LYS A 12 7.78 14.01 -27.29
CA LYS A 12 6.88 15.18 -27.26
C LYS A 12 5.43 14.80 -27.55
N ALA A 13 5.19 13.87 -28.47
CA ALA A 13 3.86 13.31 -28.72
C ALA A 13 3.37 12.44 -27.55
N GLY A 14 4.24 11.62 -26.96
CA GLY A 14 3.97 10.87 -25.74
C GLY A 14 3.57 11.76 -24.57
N ARG A 15 4.29 12.86 -24.35
CA ARG A 15 3.97 13.87 -23.30
C ARG A 15 2.61 14.55 -23.52
N LEU A 16 2.23 14.84 -24.76
CA LEU A 16 0.94 15.44 -25.06
C LEU A 16 -0.22 14.48 -24.75
N ILE A 17 -0.05 13.20 -25.07
CA ILE A 17 -1.04 12.15 -24.78
C ILE A 17 -1.09 11.87 -23.27
N GLU A 18 0.05 11.75 -22.60
CA GLU A 18 0.12 11.58 -21.13
C GLU A 18 -0.56 12.74 -20.40
N ASN A 19 -0.27 13.99 -20.77
CA ASN A 19 -0.88 15.16 -20.16
C ASN A 19 -2.41 15.24 -20.37
N GLN A 20 -2.93 14.67 -21.45
CA GLN A 20 -4.37 14.58 -21.69
C GLN A 20 -5.06 13.49 -20.84
N LEU A 21 -4.31 12.49 -20.38
CA LEU A 21 -4.81 11.40 -19.53
C LEU A 21 -4.62 11.67 -18.04
N LEU A 22 -3.83 12.68 -17.67
CA LEU A 22 -3.58 13.03 -16.28
C LEU A 22 -4.81 13.70 -15.66
N LYS A 23 -5.25 13.11 -14.57
CA LYS A 23 -6.23 13.71 -13.65
C LYS A 23 -5.49 14.42 -12.54
N THR A 24 -6.17 15.37 -11.91
CA THR A 24 -5.63 16.13 -10.79
C THR A 24 -6.36 15.79 -9.50
N GLY A 25 -5.63 15.81 -8.41
CA GLY A 25 -6.13 15.77 -7.04
C GLY A 25 -5.44 16.83 -6.20
N THR A 26 -5.86 17.00 -4.98
CA THR A 26 -5.30 17.97 -4.03
C THR A 26 -4.83 17.24 -2.77
N VAL A 27 -3.66 17.61 -2.28
CA VAL A 27 -3.17 17.19 -0.96
C VAL A 27 -3.96 17.95 0.10
N MET A 28 -4.68 17.22 0.94
CA MET A 28 -5.46 17.81 2.03
C MET A 28 -4.60 18.01 3.26
N ASP A 29 -3.90 16.96 3.66
CA ASP A 29 -3.02 16.96 4.82
C ASP A 29 -1.83 16.01 4.63
N ILE A 30 -0.76 16.22 5.41
CA ILE A 30 0.42 15.37 5.43
C ILE A 30 0.82 15.11 6.87
N LEU A 31 0.82 13.84 7.25
CA LEU A 31 1.30 13.37 8.52
C LEU A 31 2.65 12.66 8.33
N THR A 32 3.73 13.25 8.82
CA THR A 32 5.03 12.59 8.89
C THR A 32 5.12 11.86 10.23
N LEU A 33 5.24 10.54 10.19
CA LEU A 33 5.49 9.74 11.37
C LEU A 33 6.98 9.86 11.73
N GLU A 34 7.30 10.78 12.62
CA GLU A 34 8.67 11.11 13.00
C GLU A 34 9.48 9.84 13.36
N SER A 35 10.74 9.80 12.96
CA SER A 35 11.68 8.69 13.15
C SER A 35 11.36 7.39 12.39
N SER A 36 10.32 7.35 11.57
CA SER A 36 9.91 6.13 10.87
C SER A 36 10.20 6.13 9.38
N GLY A 37 10.44 7.30 8.79
CA GLY A 37 10.48 7.46 7.33
C GLY A 37 9.12 7.30 6.65
N LEU A 38 8.05 7.07 7.40
CA LEU A 38 6.70 6.93 6.85
C LEU A 38 6.00 8.29 6.73
N ILE A 39 5.39 8.52 5.59
CA ILE A 39 4.60 9.73 5.30
C ILE A 39 3.20 9.30 4.87
N GLU A 40 2.19 9.71 5.63
CA GLU A 40 0.80 9.61 5.20
C GLU A 40 0.41 10.89 4.49
N ILE A 41 -0.27 10.75 3.35
CA ILE A 41 -0.76 11.86 2.55
C ILE A 41 -2.26 11.66 2.37
N GLU A 42 -3.05 12.57 2.93
CA GLU A 42 -4.49 12.64 2.70
C GLU A 42 -4.76 13.41 1.39
N LEU A 43 -5.59 12.83 0.54
CA LEU A 43 -5.84 13.29 -0.82
C LEU A 43 -7.33 13.48 -1.07
N HIS A 44 -7.70 14.58 -1.75
CA HIS A 44 -8.99 14.73 -2.38
C HIS A 44 -8.86 14.42 -3.89
N LEU A 45 -9.58 13.41 -4.38
CA LEU A 45 -9.48 12.88 -5.73
C LEU A 45 -10.84 12.87 -6.43
N PRO A 46 -11.36 14.02 -6.89
CA PRO A 46 -12.74 14.20 -7.35
C PRO A 46 -13.11 13.38 -8.59
N TYR A 47 -12.11 12.86 -9.33
CA TYR A 47 -12.33 12.06 -10.53
C TYR A 47 -12.18 10.56 -10.30
N VAL A 48 -12.14 10.11 -9.03
CA VAL A 48 -12.05 8.70 -8.65
C VAL A 48 -13.41 8.24 -8.11
N ASN A 49 -13.95 7.19 -8.73
CA ASN A 49 -15.17 6.56 -8.20
C ASN A 49 -14.80 5.51 -7.16
N MET A 50 -14.80 5.90 -5.88
CA MET A 50 -14.45 5.04 -4.74
C MET A 50 -15.60 4.13 -4.29
N GLN A 51 -16.85 4.38 -4.73
CA GLN A 51 -18.02 3.60 -4.31
C GLN A 51 -17.94 2.13 -4.73
N ASN A 52 -17.21 1.85 -5.81
CA ASN A 52 -17.10 0.51 -6.38
C ASN A 52 -15.82 -0.24 -5.96
N TRP A 53 -15.08 0.26 -4.98
CA TRP A 53 -13.87 -0.41 -4.48
C TRP A 53 -14.22 -1.60 -3.58
N ASN A 54 -14.37 -2.76 -4.19
CA ASN A 54 -14.61 -4.05 -3.55
C ASN A 54 -13.40 -5.00 -3.62
N HIS A 55 -12.34 -4.56 -4.31
CA HIS A 55 -11.00 -5.16 -4.34
C HIS A 55 -10.01 -4.10 -3.89
N ILE A 56 -8.85 -4.51 -3.40
CA ILE A 56 -7.83 -3.57 -2.95
C ILE A 56 -7.40 -2.70 -4.14
N PRO A 57 -7.68 -1.38 -4.10
CA PRO A 57 -7.38 -0.47 -5.19
C PRO A 57 -5.90 -0.08 -5.21
N TYR A 58 -5.44 0.45 -6.32
CA TYR A 58 -4.22 1.23 -6.40
C TYR A 58 -4.39 2.41 -7.35
N ILE A 59 -3.65 3.48 -7.09
CA ILE A 59 -3.64 4.70 -7.87
C ILE A 59 -2.23 4.92 -8.40
N LYS A 60 -2.13 5.17 -9.70
CA LYS A 60 -0.87 5.43 -10.39
C LYS A 60 -0.58 6.93 -10.41
N PHE A 61 0.23 7.41 -9.47
CA PHE A 61 0.65 8.81 -9.38
C PHE A 61 1.88 9.09 -10.23
N ARG A 62 1.91 10.28 -10.84
CA ARG A 62 3.12 10.82 -11.42
C ARG A 62 3.96 11.44 -10.30
N VAL A 63 5.12 10.87 -10.03
CA VAL A 63 6.02 11.28 -8.94
C VAL A 63 7.18 12.17 -9.41
N ASP A 64 7.45 12.17 -10.71
CA ASP A 64 8.31 13.14 -11.41
C ASP A 64 7.91 13.24 -12.89
N ASP A 65 8.64 13.99 -13.70
CA ASP A 65 8.32 14.22 -15.12
C ASP A 65 8.24 12.93 -15.95
N PHE A 66 8.87 11.84 -15.52
CA PHE A 66 9.03 10.59 -16.27
C PHE A 66 8.71 9.34 -15.48
N SER A 67 8.35 9.48 -14.21
CA SER A 67 8.16 8.32 -13.33
C SER A 67 6.78 8.30 -12.72
N PHE A 68 6.21 7.10 -12.73
CA PHE A 68 4.95 6.81 -12.05
C PHE A 68 5.18 5.78 -10.95
N ARG A 69 4.38 5.87 -9.89
CA ARG A 69 4.35 4.88 -8.81
C ARG A 69 2.91 4.53 -8.47
N ASP A 70 2.70 3.26 -8.19
CA ASP A 70 1.42 2.74 -7.73
C ASP A 70 1.41 2.78 -6.19
N TYR A 71 0.41 3.44 -5.62
CA TYR A 71 0.17 3.44 -4.18
C TYR A 71 -1.23 2.92 -3.88
N THR A 72 -1.34 2.18 -2.79
CA THR A 72 -2.63 1.65 -2.33
C THR A 72 -3.31 2.68 -1.44
N PRO A 73 -4.47 3.22 -1.83
CA PRO A 73 -5.25 4.07 -0.96
C PRO A 73 -5.95 3.26 0.14
N PHE A 74 -6.11 3.87 1.30
CA PHE A 74 -6.88 3.38 2.43
C PHE A 74 -7.65 4.52 3.08
N GLY A 75 -8.54 4.22 4.04
CA GLY A 75 -9.33 5.24 4.71
C GLY A 75 -10.20 6.04 3.75
N TRP A 76 -10.58 5.45 2.60
CA TRP A 76 -11.34 6.20 1.59
C TRP A 76 -12.77 6.46 2.04
N ASP A 77 -13.22 7.66 1.71
CA ASP A 77 -14.60 8.09 1.80
C ASP A 77 -15.10 8.47 0.39
N ALA A 78 -16.11 7.74 -0.08
CA ALA A 78 -16.65 7.93 -1.41
C ALA A 78 -17.55 9.18 -1.51
N GLU A 79 -18.08 9.68 -0.39
CA GLU A 79 -18.94 10.87 -0.37
C GLU A 79 -18.11 12.14 -0.53
N THR A 80 -16.97 12.19 0.15
CA THR A 80 -16.04 13.33 0.09
C THR A 80 -14.97 13.16 -0.99
N SER A 81 -14.89 12.00 -1.63
CA SER A 81 -13.83 11.66 -2.59
C SER A 81 -12.41 11.80 -2.01
N THR A 82 -12.24 11.46 -0.73
CA THR A 82 -10.97 11.51 -0.02
C THR A 82 -10.42 10.13 0.26
N CYS A 83 -9.12 10.02 0.36
CA CYS A 83 -8.41 8.81 0.80
C CYS A 83 -7.00 9.16 1.27
N SER A 84 -6.38 8.28 2.05
CA SER A 84 -4.96 8.38 2.41
C SER A 84 -4.10 7.38 1.62
N VAL A 85 -2.83 7.73 1.40
CA VAL A 85 -1.77 6.81 0.99
C VAL A 85 -0.63 6.89 1.99
N LEU A 86 -0.05 5.73 2.35
CA LEU A 86 1.12 5.66 3.23
C LEU A 86 2.35 5.27 2.42
N ILE A 87 3.39 6.09 2.52
CA ILE A 87 4.61 5.96 1.72
C ILE A 87 5.79 5.73 2.66
N ASP A 88 6.49 4.61 2.45
CA ASP A 88 7.82 4.41 3.01
C ASP A 88 8.81 5.29 2.23
N ALA A 89 9.18 6.42 2.84
CA ALA A 89 10.02 7.43 2.25
C ALA A 89 11.50 7.35 2.72
N ASP A 90 11.88 6.26 3.39
CA ASP A 90 13.26 6.09 3.89
C ASP A 90 14.27 5.78 2.76
N HIS A 91 13.79 5.65 1.53
CA HIS A 91 14.59 5.38 0.34
C HIS A 91 14.89 6.64 -0.46
N GLN A 92 15.90 6.57 -1.36
CA GLN A 92 16.30 7.65 -2.27
C GLN A 92 15.55 7.62 -3.62
N GLY A 93 14.44 6.89 -3.71
CA GLY A 93 13.69 6.75 -4.95
C GLY A 93 12.81 7.97 -5.28
N PRO A 94 12.36 8.09 -6.56
CA PRO A 94 11.50 9.21 -6.98
C PRO A 94 10.21 9.34 -6.16
N GLY A 95 9.61 8.22 -5.75
CA GLY A 95 8.41 8.22 -4.91
C GLY A 95 8.64 8.80 -3.52
N SER A 96 9.78 8.47 -2.90
CA SER A 96 10.17 9.01 -1.59
C SER A 96 10.49 10.50 -1.66
N GLN A 97 11.18 10.93 -2.71
CA GLN A 97 11.48 12.35 -2.94
C GLN A 97 10.19 13.15 -3.19
N TRP A 98 9.28 12.61 -3.98
CA TRP A 98 7.97 13.19 -4.22
C TRP A 98 7.18 13.35 -2.92
N ALA A 99 7.04 12.30 -2.12
CA ALA A 99 6.32 12.35 -0.85
C ALA A 99 6.90 13.41 0.10
N LYS A 100 8.23 13.51 0.19
CA LYS A 100 8.94 14.52 1.02
C LYS A 100 8.78 15.96 0.53
N SER A 101 8.48 16.16 -0.75
CA SER A 101 8.35 17.50 -1.36
C SER A 101 6.93 18.07 -1.27
N LEU A 102 5.93 17.25 -1.00
CA LEU A 102 4.54 17.69 -0.96
C LEU A 102 4.20 18.52 0.27
N GLN A 103 3.24 19.42 0.09
CA GLN A 103 2.66 20.24 1.14
C GLN A 103 1.13 20.25 1.00
N SER A 104 0.42 20.54 2.09
CA SER A 104 -1.04 20.74 2.05
C SER A 104 -1.39 21.84 1.04
N GLY A 105 -2.40 21.57 0.21
CA GLY A 105 -2.81 22.42 -0.91
C GLY A 105 -2.13 22.11 -2.25
N ASP A 106 -1.09 21.29 -2.28
CA ASP A 106 -0.41 20.92 -3.53
C ASP A 106 -1.31 20.13 -4.45
N THR A 107 -1.09 20.30 -5.77
CA THR A 107 -1.75 19.51 -6.80
C THR A 107 -0.95 18.24 -7.07
N VAL A 108 -1.60 17.09 -6.96
CA VAL A 108 -1.06 15.80 -7.40
C VAL A 108 -1.64 15.37 -8.73
N TYR A 109 -0.87 14.63 -9.50
CA TYR A 109 -1.28 14.13 -10.82
C TYR A 109 -1.30 12.61 -10.83
N TYR A 110 -2.36 12.03 -11.38
CA TYR A 110 -2.49 10.58 -11.53
C TYR A 110 -3.11 10.21 -12.88
N VAL A 111 -2.76 9.02 -13.38
CA VAL A 111 -3.23 8.56 -14.71
C VAL A 111 -4.49 7.73 -14.58
N ALA A 112 -4.46 6.78 -13.67
CA ALA A 112 -5.50 5.77 -13.55
C ALA A 112 -5.66 5.29 -12.11
N THR A 113 -6.84 4.79 -11.84
CA THR A 113 -7.12 3.92 -10.70
C THR A 113 -7.42 2.53 -11.24
N ASP A 114 -6.90 1.51 -10.60
CA ASP A 114 -7.16 0.11 -10.92
C ASP A 114 -7.26 -0.68 -9.62
N SER A 115 -7.52 -1.96 -9.68
CA SER A 115 -7.58 -2.81 -8.51
C SER A 115 -6.67 -4.02 -8.65
N THR A 116 -6.19 -4.49 -7.52
CA THR A 116 -5.56 -5.80 -7.46
C THR A 116 -6.66 -6.88 -7.65
N ARG A 117 -6.24 -8.13 -7.87
CA ARG A 117 -7.20 -9.25 -7.83
C ARG A 117 -7.48 -9.74 -6.40
N GLN A 118 -7.02 -8.98 -5.40
CA GLN A 118 -7.17 -9.33 -4.00
C GLN A 118 -8.41 -8.65 -3.43
N SER A 119 -9.30 -9.46 -2.88
CA SER A 119 -10.42 -9.06 -2.03
C SER A 119 -10.42 -9.95 -0.80
N PRO A 120 -10.95 -9.50 0.35
CA PRO A 120 -11.07 -10.36 1.51
C PRO A 120 -11.99 -11.55 1.22
N HIS A 121 -11.70 -12.69 1.83
CA HIS A 121 -12.65 -13.80 1.83
C HIS A 121 -13.90 -13.39 2.63
N PRO A 122 -15.11 -13.65 2.14
CA PRO A 122 -16.32 -13.05 2.70
C PRO A 122 -16.70 -13.55 4.10
N THR A 123 -16.21 -14.71 4.52
CA THR A 123 -16.66 -15.35 5.78
C THR A 123 -15.52 -15.83 6.68
N ASP A 124 -14.33 -16.07 6.13
CA ASP A 124 -13.21 -16.62 6.89
C ASP A 124 -12.37 -15.51 7.54
N PHE A 125 -11.61 -15.90 8.57
CA PHE A 125 -10.71 -15.00 9.26
C PHE A 125 -9.56 -14.56 8.36
N ILE A 126 -9.33 -13.26 8.28
CA ILE A 126 -8.29 -12.65 7.44
C ILE A 126 -7.09 -12.25 8.29
N VAL A 127 -5.91 -12.71 7.87
CA VAL A 127 -4.64 -12.34 8.49
C VAL A 127 -3.74 -11.69 7.46
N GLY A 128 -3.44 -10.42 7.65
CA GLY A 128 -2.54 -9.64 6.81
C GLY A 128 -1.12 -9.63 7.39
N LEU A 129 -0.10 -9.95 6.58
CA LEU A 129 1.30 -9.92 6.99
C LEU A 129 2.11 -9.08 6.01
N GLY A 130 2.94 -8.17 6.54
CA GLY A 130 3.70 -7.26 5.68
C GLY A 130 4.94 -6.67 6.31
N ASP A 131 5.54 -5.73 5.59
CA ASP A 131 6.56 -4.81 6.07
C ASP A 131 6.06 -3.36 5.95
N ALA A 132 6.93 -2.38 6.22
CA ALA A 132 6.59 -0.96 6.16
C ALA A 132 5.93 -0.57 4.83
N SER A 133 6.43 -1.09 3.70
CA SER A 133 5.89 -0.79 2.36
C SER A 133 4.49 -1.36 2.11
N GLY A 134 4.09 -2.37 2.88
CA GLY A 134 2.82 -3.06 2.79
C GLY A 134 1.69 -2.48 3.64
N ILE A 135 1.98 -1.54 4.56
CA ILE A 135 1.01 -1.07 5.57
C ILE A 135 -0.24 -0.49 4.90
N GLY A 136 -0.11 0.41 3.92
CA GLY A 136 -1.27 0.97 3.21
C GLY A 136 -2.17 -0.10 2.59
N HIS A 137 -1.57 -1.18 2.05
CA HIS A 137 -2.33 -2.31 1.50
C HIS A 137 -3.05 -3.12 2.59
N LEU A 138 -2.42 -3.29 3.76
CA LEU A 138 -3.05 -3.96 4.91
C LEU A 138 -4.22 -3.14 5.47
N LEU A 139 -4.08 -1.81 5.53
CA LEU A 139 -5.15 -0.91 5.96
C LEU A 139 -6.33 -0.94 4.98
N ALA A 140 -6.07 -0.95 3.67
CA ALA A 140 -7.10 -1.13 2.65
C ALA A 140 -7.80 -2.50 2.76
N LEU A 141 -7.04 -3.57 3.00
CA LEU A 141 -7.59 -4.91 3.24
C LEU A 141 -8.46 -4.93 4.50
N GLN A 142 -8.03 -4.28 5.58
CA GLN A 142 -8.80 -4.12 6.81
C GLN A 142 -10.13 -3.42 6.54
N GLN A 143 -10.11 -2.30 5.83
CA GLN A 143 -11.32 -1.52 5.50
C GLN A 143 -12.35 -2.36 4.73
N LEU A 144 -11.90 -3.21 3.80
CA LEU A 144 -12.75 -4.12 3.05
C LEU A 144 -13.23 -5.31 3.89
N THR A 145 -12.46 -5.75 4.89
CA THR A 145 -12.71 -6.97 5.66
C THR A 145 -13.65 -6.74 6.84
N VAL A 146 -13.39 -5.68 7.64
CA VAL A 146 -14.08 -5.46 8.93
C VAL A 146 -15.61 -5.43 8.82
N PRO A 147 -16.24 -4.92 7.74
CA PRO A 147 -17.69 -4.96 7.59
C PRO A 147 -18.27 -6.37 7.49
N VAL A 148 -17.49 -7.38 7.08
CA VAL A 148 -17.99 -8.72 6.71
C VAL A 148 -17.31 -9.85 7.46
N SER A 149 -16.07 -9.66 7.97
CA SER A 149 -15.29 -10.70 8.64
C SER A 149 -14.33 -10.14 9.69
N ARG A 150 -13.61 -11.03 10.38
CA ARG A 150 -12.57 -10.68 11.34
C ARG A 150 -11.26 -10.46 10.63
N PHE A 151 -10.54 -9.43 11.08
CA PHE A 151 -9.23 -9.05 10.54
C PHE A 151 -8.19 -8.94 11.65
N GLU A 152 -6.99 -9.41 11.37
CA GLU A 152 -5.80 -9.21 12.18
C GLU A 152 -4.61 -9.00 11.24
N SER A 153 -3.63 -8.19 11.66
CA SER A 153 -2.43 -8.00 10.87
C SER A 153 -1.17 -7.91 11.71
N ALA A 154 -0.04 -8.25 11.09
CA ALA A 154 1.28 -8.04 11.64
C ALA A 154 2.23 -7.49 10.59
N VAL A 155 3.08 -6.53 10.99
CA VAL A 155 4.08 -5.90 10.12
C VAL A 155 5.46 -5.97 10.73
N ILE A 156 6.46 -6.15 9.89
CA ILE A 156 7.86 -6.08 10.29
C ILE A 156 8.28 -4.62 10.24
N ILE A 157 8.64 -4.08 11.41
CA ILE A 157 9.15 -2.73 11.62
C ILE A 157 10.40 -2.85 12.49
N GLU A 158 11.56 -2.56 11.92
CA GLU A 158 12.84 -2.70 12.62
C GLU A 158 12.98 -1.70 13.80
N ASN A 159 12.40 -0.51 13.64
CA ASN A 159 12.44 0.52 14.68
C ASN A 159 11.23 0.40 15.61
N SER A 160 11.48 0.06 16.88
CA SER A 160 10.43 -0.11 17.89
C SER A 160 9.63 1.18 18.19
N ALA A 161 10.25 2.36 18.09
CA ALA A 161 9.54 3.63 18.26
C ALA A 161 8.51 3.84 17.15
N THR A 162 8.85 3.49 15.91
CA THR A 162 7.92 3.47 14.77
C THR A 162 6.76 2.51 15.02
N GLY A 163 7.03 1.31 15.55
CA GLY A 163 6.00 0.34 15.88
C GLY A 163 4.99 0.88 16.88
N LEU A 164 5.44 1.59 17.91
CA LEU A 164 4.55 2.23 18.89
C LEU A 164 3.67 3.32 18.25
N LEU A 165 4.25 4.17 17.39
CA LEU A 165 3.52 5.22 16.70
C LEU A 165 2.44 4.63 15.77
N LEU A 166 2.77 3.59 15.02
CA LEU A 166 1.82 2.90 14.14
C LEU A 166 0.64 2.30 14.93
N ASN A 167 0.91 1.67 16.08
CA ASN A 167 -0.14 1.12 16.94
C ASN A 167 -1.05 2.21 17.55
N GLN A 168 -0.54 3.41 17.76
CA GLN A 168 -1.31 4.55 18.25
C GLN A 168 -2.14 5.23 17.15
N SER A 169 -1.59 5.33 15.94
CA SER A 169 -2.20 6.04 14.81
C SER A 169 -3.23 5.18 14.06
N TYR A 170 -2.93 3.90 13.89
CA TYR A 170 -3.78 2.96 13.15
C TYR A 170 -4.31 1.91 14.12
N SER A 171 -5.58 1.99 14.46
CA SER A 171 -6.39 1.15 15.35
C SER A 171 -5.96 -0.34 15.50
N PRO A 172 -6.36 -1.04 16.57
CA PRO A 172 -5.68 -2.11 17.32
C PRO A 172 -5.33 -3.40 16.55
N ALA A 173 -5.54 -3.44 15.23
CA ALA A 173 -5.31 -4.64 14.44
C ALA A 173 -3.88 -4.79 13.89
N LEU A 174 -2.99 -3.81 14.10
CA LEU A 174 -1.64 -3.82 13.53
C LEU A 174 -0.60 -4.24 14.59
N ASN A 175 -0.27 -5.53 14.65
CA ASN A 175 0.82 -6.01 15.49
C ASN A 175 2.17 -5.68 14.83
N THR A 176 3.13 -5.16 15.58
CA THR A 176 4.48 -4.86 15.05
C THR A 176 5.49 -5.88 15.54
N MET A 177 6.35 -6.32 14.64
CA MET A 177 7.41 -7.29 14.86
C MET A 177 8.74 -6.71 14.39
N SER A 178 9.84 -7.05 15.04
CA SER A 178 11.17 -6.56 14.67
C SER A 178 11.84 -7.38 13.56
N SER A 179 11.38 -8.61 13.32
CA SER A 179 12.00 -9.52 12.35
C SER A 179 11.03 -10.57 11.80
N ILE A 180 11.46 -11.25 10.74
CA ILE A 180 10.73 -12.41 10.17
C ILE A 180 10.63 -13.54 11.19
N GLU A 181 11.67 -13.77 11.98
CA GLU A 181 11.72 -14.82 13.01
C GLU A 181 10.71 -14.55 14.12
N GLU A 182 10.58 -13.30 14.56
CA GLU A 182 9.59 -12.90 15.55
C GLU A 182 8.17 -13.08 15.00
N MET A 183 7.92 -12.68 13.76
CA MET A 183 6.63 -12.88 13.09
C MET A 183 6.31 -14.38 12.93
N ALA A 184 7.28 -15.19 12.56
CA ALA A 184 7.11 -16.64 12.47
C ALA A 184 6.75 -17.26 13.83
N GLY A 185 7.43 -16.84 14.90
CA GLY A 185 7.12 -17.26 16.26
C GLY A 185 5.73 -16.81 16.73
N TRP A 186 5.32 -15.58 16.36
CA TRP A 186 3.98 -15.08 16.62
C TRP A 186 2.92 -15.92 15.92
N LEU A 187 3.09 -16.23 14.63
CA LEU A 187 2.17 -17.09 13.85
C LEU A 187 1.96 -18.46 14.50
N VAL A 188 3.03 -19.09 15.00
CA VAL A 188 2.95 -20.37 15.70
C VAL A 188 2.12 -20.25 17.00
N ARG A 189 2.30 -19.17 17.75
CA ARG A 189 1.57 -18.95 19.02
C ARG A 189 0.08 -18.68 18.82
N GLN A 190 -0.31 -18.07 17.67
CA GLN A 190 -1.72 -17.79 17.38
C GLN A 190 -2.55 -19.05 17.11
N GLY A 191 -1.94 -20.10 16.57
CA GLY A 191 -2.63 -21.36 16.33
C GLY A 191 -3.82 -21.23 15.37
N TYR A 192 -3.68 -20.43 14.31
CA TYR A 192 -4.74 -20.20 13.33
C TYR A 192 -5.28 -21.49 12.73
N CYS A 193 -6.60 -21.53 12.54
CA CYS A 193 -7.27 -22.68 11.90
C CYS A 193 -6.92 -22.75 10.40
N THR A 194 -6.36 -23.87 9.97
CA THR A 194 -5.90 -24.05 8.57
C THR A 194 -7.03 -24.03 7.55
N ALA A 195 -8.24 -24.40 7.96
CA ALA A 195 -9.43 -24.47 7.07
C ALA A 195 -10.14 -23.11 6.93
N HIS A 196 -10.04 -22.23 7.93
CA HIS A 196 -10.84 -21.01 8.02
C HIS A 196 -10.01 -19.74 8.20
N THR A 197 -8.73 -19.76 7.83
CA THR A 197 -7.86 -18.58 7.86
C THR A 197 -7.25 -18.33 6.51
N TRP A 198 -7.42 -17.11 6.01
CA TRP A 198 -6.81 -16.62 4.78
C TRP A 198 -5.68 -15.67 5.10
N PHE A 199 -4.52 -15.92 4.54
CA PHE A 199 -3.33 -15.11 4.71
C PHE A 199 -3.08 -14.24 3.48
N TYR A 200 -2.78 -12.96 3.72
CA TYR A 200 -2.39 -11.98 2.71
C TYR A 200 -0.99 -11.48 3.03
N LEU A 201 -0.02 -11.85 2.18
CA LEU A 201 1.39 -11.53 2.37
C LEU A 201 1.79 -10.40 1.41
N ILE A 202 2.25 -9.26 1.96
CA ILE A 202 2.42 -8.03 1.20
C ILE A 202 3.77 -7.37 1.55
N GLY A 203 4.51 -6.90 0.54
CA GLY A 203 5.76 -6.16 0.74
C GLY A 203 6.96 -6.78 0.03
N ASN A 204 8.11 -6.83 0.69
CA ASN A 204 9.36 -7.36 0.13
C ASN A 204 9.21 -8.82 -0.34
N ASN A 205 9.65 -9.10 -1.57
CA ASN A 205 9.53 -10.43 -2.18
C ASN A 205 10.21 -11.54 -1.38
N ARG A 206 11.36 -11.26 -0.74
CA ARG A 206 12.10 -12.27 0.07
C ARG A 206 11.33 -12.60 1.34
N MET A 207 10.81 -11.58 2.03
CA MET A 207 9.94 -11.75 3.21
C MET A 207 8.68 -12.53 2.85
N VAL A 208 7.96 -12.13 1.79
CA VAL A 208 6.74 -12.80 1.31
C VAL A 208 7.02 -14.27 1.00
N ALA A 209 8.14 -14.59 0.32
CA ALA A 209 8.52 -15.96 0.01
C ALA A 209 8.87 -16.78 1.26
N ALA A 210 9.53 -16.19 2.25
CA ALA A 210 9.87 -16.84 3.51
C ALA A 210 8.60 -17.16 4.34
N LEU A 211 7.74 -16.17 4.55
CA LEU A 211 6.47 -16.35 5.28
C LEU A 211 5.53 -17.34 4.58
N ARG A 212 5.46 -17.32 3.25
CA ARG A 212 4.69 -18.30 2.48
C ARG A 212 5.18 -19.73 2.72
N ARG A 213 6.49 -19.97 2.73
CA ARG A 213 7.05 -21.31 3.03
C ARG A 213 6.70 -21.73 4.45
N GLN A 214 6.85 -20.83 5.42
CA GLN A 214 6.49 -21.08 6.83
C GLN A 214 5.01 -21.46 6.99
N LEU A 215 4.10 -20.68 6.45
CA LEU A 215 2.66 -20.98 6.52
C LEU A 215 2.30 -22.31 5.86
N LYS A 216 2.92 -22.63 4.71
CA LYS A 216 2.74 -23.94 4.06
C LYS A 216 3.25 -25.09 4.93
N SER A 217 4.37 -24.93 5.62
CA SER A 217 4.90 -25.97 6.55
C SER A 217 3.99 -26.15 7.77
N MET A 218 3.20 -25.13 8.14
CA MET A 218 2.17 -25.20 9.18
C MET A 218 0.83 -25.78 8.66
N GLY A 219 0.73 -26.14 7.38
CA GLY A 219 -0.47 -26.74 6.78
C GLY A 219 -1.46 -25.73 6.17
N HIS A 220 -1.13 -24.43 6.15
CA HIS A 220 -2.01 -23.43 5.53
C HIS A 220 -1.92 -23.46 3.99
N SER A 221 -3.06 -23.42 3.32
CA SER A 221 -3.18 -23.40 1.86
C SER A 221 -3.78 -22.10 1.31
N HIS A 222 -4.57 -21.39 2.08
CA HIS A 222 -5.24 -20.15 1.69
C HIS A 222 -4.30 -18.96 1.86
N ILE A 223 -3.38 -18.78 0.90
CA ILE A 223 -2.32 -17.77 0.96
C ILE A 223 -2.32 -16.94 -0.32
N GLN A 224 -2.67 -15.67 -0.20
CA GLN A 224 -2.54 -14.65 -1.23
C GLN A 224 -1.20 -13.92 -1.07
N VAL A 225 -0.58 -13.52 -2.17
CA VAL A 225 0.73 -12.85 -2.13
C VAL A 225 0.75 -11.61 -3.04
N LYS A 226 1.39 -10.55 -2.59
CA LYS A 226 1.67 -9.35 -3.37
C LYS A 226 3.06 -8.82 -3.01
N GLY A 227 4.04 -9.09 -3.86
CA GLY A 227 5.37 -8.51 -3.73
C GLY A 227 5.45 -7.16 -4.43
N PHE A 228 6.12 -6.20 -3.81
CA PHE A 228 6.33 -4.86 -4.37
C PHE A 228 7.75 -4.65 -4.88
N TRP A 229 8.73 -5.23 -4.22
CA TRP A 229 10.15 -5.07 -4.53
C TRP A 229 10.99 -6.25 -4.01
N SER A 230 12.24 -6.34 -4.45
CA SER A 230 13.17 -7.47 -4.12
C SER A 230 14.58 -6.96 -3.80
#